data_586c12796cd8f1fa5e3de15fb10106e2
#
_entry.id   586c12796cd8f1fa5e3de15fb10106e2
#
_cell.length_a   1.000
_cell.length_b   1.000
_cell.length_c   1.000
_cell.angle_alpha   90.00
_cell.angle_beta   90.00
_cell.angle_gamma   90.00
#
_symmetry.space_group_name_H-M   'P 1'
#
loop_
_entity.id
_entity.type
_entity.pdbx_description
1 polymer ?
#
loop_
_entity_poly.entity_id
_entity_poly.type
_entity_poly.pdbx_seq_one_letter_code
_entity_poly.pdbx_strand_id
1 'polypeptide(L)' 'MIENMIGKKVFLVDDLGDGEMLMCSDTVTAILLEENSMSVRCKTSGNEFWTIGKNAFFSECEAKQAFKVRCA' A
#
# COMPACT_ATOMS: atom_id res chain seq x y z
N MET A 1 -13.53 -11.14 3.53
CA MET A 1 -13.47 -10.99 4.99
C MET A 1 -12.20 -10.30 5.40
N ILE A 2 -12.27 -9.43 6.38
CA ILE A 2 -11.12 -8.64 6.82
C ILE A 2 -9.98 -9.53 7.32
N GLU A 3 -10.29 -10.57 8.08
CA GLU A 3 -9.26 -11.45 8.58
C GLU A 3 -8.47 -12.15 7.46
N ASN A 4 -9.05 -12.28 6.28
CA ASN A 4 -8.36 -12.88 5.15
C ASN A 4 -7.30 -11.96 4.54
N MET A 5 -7.32 -10.70 4.92
CA MET A 5 -6.33 -9.73 4.42
C MET A 5 -5.06 -9.70 5.27
N ILE A 6 -5.15 -10.13 6.52
CA ILE A 6 -3.97 -10.25 7.38
C ILE A 6 -3.09 -11.36 6.82
N GLY A 7 -1.82 -11.06 6.64
CA GLY A 7 -0.87 -11.99 6.05
C GLY A 7 -0.81 -11.94 4.52
N LYS A 8 -1.68 -11.16 3.88
CA LYS A 8 -1.63 -11.01 2.43
C LYS A 8 -0.49 -10.09 2.02
N LYS A 9 0.00 -10.34 0.83
CA LYS A 9 1.00 -9.49 0.20
C LYS A 9 0.32 -8.23 -0.32
N VAL A 10 0.95 -7.10 -0.09
CA VAL A 10 0.49 -5.81 -0.57
C VAL A 10 1.64 -5.11 -1.28
N PHE A 11 1.32 -4.31 -2.28
CA PHE A 11 2.30 -3.55 -3.05
C PHE A 11 2.19 -2.09 -2.66
N LEU A 12 3.30 -1.51 -2.22
CA LEU A 12 3.35 -0.16 -1.69
C LEU A 12 4.06 0.77 -2.68
N VAL A 13 3.52 1.95 -2.85
CA VAL A 13 4.12 3.00 -3.68
C VAL A 13 4.49 4.14 -2.73
N ASP A 14 5.78 4.32 -2.51
CA ASP A 14 6.29 5.29 -1.56
C ASP A 14 6.86 6.50 -2.30
N ASP A 15 6.42 7.69 -1.92
CA ASP A 15 6.92 8.93 -2.49
C ASP A 15 8.09 9.40 -1.62
N LEU A 16 9.28 9.34 -2.19
CA LEU A 16 10.50 9.71 -1.47
C LEU A 16 10.82 11.21 -1.55
N GLY A 17 9.98 11.97 -2.25
CA GLY A 17 10.23 13.38 -2.49
C GLY A 17 11.14 13.59 -3.70
N ASP A 18 11.33 14.86 -4.10
CA ASP A 18 12.19 15.23 -5.23
C ASP A 18 11.84 14.49 -6.53
N GLY A 19 10.59 14.11 -6.70
CA GLY A 19 10.16 13.38 -7.89
C GLY A 19 10.52 11.90 -7.88
N GLU A 20 11.09 11.40 -6.81
CA GLU A 20 11.46 9.99 -6.70
C GLU A 20 10.35 9.18 -6.07
N MET A 21 10.16 7.98 -6.59
CA MET A 21 9.16 7.04 -6.09
C MET A 21 9.80 5.67 -5.95
N LEU A 22 9.33 4.92 -4.95
CA LEU A 22 9.77 3.55 -4.73
C LEU A 22 8.56 2.65 -4.66
N MET A 23 8.62 1.52 -5.38
CA MET A 23 7.59 0.50 -5.31
C MET A 23 8.19 -0.73 -4.64
N CYS A 24 7.51 -1.24 -3.62
CA CYS A 24 7.96 -2.42 -2.90
C CYS A 24 6.77 -3.26 -2.49
N SER A 25 7.03 -4.45 -1.96
CA SER A 25 5.98 -5.31 -1.45
C SER A 25 6.20 -5.59 0.02
N ASP A 26 5.11 -5.87 0.72
CA ASP A 26 5.16 -6.14 2.14
C ASP A 26 3.97 -7.03 2.52
N THR A 27 3.89 -7.42 3.78
CA THR A 27 2.84 -8.28 4.28
C THR A 27 1.97 -7.50 5.26
N VAL A 28 0.66 -7.61 5.08
CA VAL A 28 -0.31 -6.91 5.94
C VAL A 28 -0.33 -7.53 7.32
N THR A 29 -0.19 -6.70 8.36
CA THR A 29 -0.25 -7.14 9.76
C THR A 29 -1.40 -6.54 10.53
N ALA A 30 -1.98 -5.44 10.04
CA ALA A 30 -3.12 -4.80 10.69
C ALA A 30 -3.94 -4.06 9.65
N ILE A 31 -5.22 -3.88 9.93
CA ILE A 31 -6.14 -3.20 9.02
C ILE A 31 -6.90 -2.15 9.82
N LEU A 32 -7.00 -0.96 9.26
CA LEU A 32 -7.80 0.14 9.80
C LEU A 32 -8.91 0.46 8.81
N LEU A 33 -10.15 0.25 9.23
CA LEU A 33 -11.30 0.57 8.41
C LEU A 33 -11.90 1.90 8.85
N GLU A 34 -12.11 2.77 7.88
CA GLU A 34 -12.77 4.04 8.08
C GLU A 34 -13.94 4.12 7.12
N GLU A 35 -14.76 5.17 7.25
CA GLU A 35 -16.00 5.28 6.50
C GLU A 35 -15.80 5.15 4.99
N ASN A 36 -14.80 5.83 4.46
CA ASN A 36 -14.56 5.88 3.02
C ASN A 36 -13.18 5.38 2.62
N SER A 37 -12.48 4.71 3.53
CA SER A 37 -11.13 4.27 3.23
C SER A 37 -10.75 3.04 4.04
N MET A 38 -9.77 2.32 3.52
CA MET A 38 -9.16 1.21 4.22
C MET A 38 -7.66 1.42 4.18
N SER A 39 -7.01 1.32 5.35
CA SER A 39 -5.57 1.44 5.45
C SER A 39 -5.01 0.17 6.06
N VAL A 40 -3.77 -0.12 5.73
CA VAL A 40 -3.09 -1.32 6.25
C VAL A 40 -1.76 -0.93 6.86
N ARG A 41 -1.37 -1.66 7.89
CA ARG A 41 -0.03 -1.59 8.44
C ARG A 41 0.70 -2.86 8.05
N CYS A 42 1.97 -2.75 7.73
CA CYS A 42 2.73 -3.85 7.18
C CYS A 42 3.89 -4.25 8.10
N LYS A 43 4.38 -5.46 7.86
CA LYS A 43 5.39 -6.08 8.72
C LYS A 43 6.67 -5.26 8.81
N THR A 44 7.17 -4.75 7.70
CA THR A 44 8.44 -4.02 7.67
C THR A 44 8.29 -2.51 7.71
N SER A 45 7.07 -1.99 7.55
CA SER A 45 6.83 -0.54 7.57
C SER A 45 6.63 0.03 8.97
N GLY A 46 6.71 -0.79 10.00
CA GLY A 46 6.57 -0.31 11.36
C GLY A 46 5.15 0.15 11.67
N ASN A 47 5.04 1.38 12.16
CA ASN A 47 3.75 1.92 12.60
C ASN A 47 3.02 2.73 11.55
N GLU A 48 3.54 2.79 10.34
CA GLU A 48 2.89 3.54 9.27
C GLU A 48 1.67 2.81 8.74
N PHE A 49 0.62 3.58 8.42
CA PHE A 49 -0.54 3.07 7.72
C PHE A 49 -0.48 3.51 6.26
N TRP A 50 -0.82 2.59 5.37
CA TRP A 50 -0.83 2.80 3.93
C TRP A 50 -2.25 2.67 3.44
N THR A 51 -2.73 3.65 2.69
CA THR A 51 -4.12 3.69 2.24
C THR A 51 -4.29 2.87 0.97
N ILE A 52 -5.18 1.90 1.02
CA ILE A 52 -5.49 1.04 -0.13
C ILE A 52 -6.12 1.88 -1.24
N GLY A 53 -5.59 1.74 -2.44
CA GLY A 53 -6.03 2.50 -3.61
C GLY A 53 -5.29 3.81 -3.81
N LYS A 54 -4.51 4.24 -2.82
CA LYS A 54 -3.74 5.47 -2.92
C LYS A 54 -2.24 5.17 -2.99
N ASN A 55 -1.71 4.54 -1.96
CA ASN A 55 -0.29 4.19 -1.91
C ASN A 55 -0.06 2.74 -1.53
N ALA A 56 -1.12 1.94 -1.46
CA ALA A 56 -1.05 0.51 -1.23
C ALA A 56 -2.07 -0.18 -2.12
N PHE A 57 -1.69 -1.33 -2.66
CA PHE A 57 -2.52 -2.06 -3.62
C PHE A 57 -2.35 -3.56 -3.38
N PHE A 58 -3.46 -4.30 -3.50
CA PHE A 58 -3.38 -5.76 -3.41
C PHE A 58 -2.97 -6.40 -4.74
N SER A 59 -3.00 -5.63 -5.82
CA SER A 59 -2.62 -6.08 -7.16
C SER A 59 -1.35 -5.37 -7.61
N GLU A 60 -0.38 -6.15 -8.08
CA GLU A 60 0.85 -5.59 -8.63
C GLU A 60 0.57 -4.70 -9.84
N CYS A 61 -0.40 -5.10 -10.66
CA CYS A 61 -0.77 -4.33 -11.84
C CYS A 61 -1.27 -2.94 -11.47
N GLU A 62 -2.13 -2.86 -10.46
CA GLU A 62 -2.64 -1.57 -9.99
C GLU A 62 -1.53 -0.71 -9.41
N ALA A 63 -0.62 -1.31 -8.66
CA ALA A 63 0.51 -0.60 -8.09
C ALA A 63 1.42 -0.04 -9.18
N LYS A 64 1.68 -0.83 -10.20
CA LYS A 64 2.50 -0.39 -11.34
C LYS A 64 1.86 0.76 -12.09
N GLN A 65 0.54 0.72 -12.26
CA GLN A 65 -0.18 1.81 -12.93
C GLN A 65 -0.09 3.10 -12.11
N ALA A 66 -0.30 3.01 -10.81
CA ALA A 66 -0.19 4.17 -9.94
C ALA A 66 1.23 4.74 -9.95
N PHE A 67 2.23 3.88 -9.93
CA PHE A 67 3.63 4.26 -10.00
C PHE A 67 3.92 5.03 -11.29
N LYS A 68 3.47 4.50 -12.42
CA LYS A 68 3.65 5.12 -13.74
C LYS A 68 3.02 6.50 -13.81
N VAL A 69 1.79 6.63 -13.34
CA VAL A 69 1.06 7.89 -13.39
C VAL A 69 1.78 8.97 -12.57
N ARG A 70 2.30 8.58 -11.41
CA ARG A 70 2.98 9.55 -10.54
C ARG A 70 4.36 9.92 -11.01
N CYS A 71 5.02 9.03 -11.73
CA CYS A 71 6.36 9.28 -12.26
C CYS A 71 6.35 9.96 -13.63
N ALA A 72 5.20 10.01 -14.27
CA ALA A 72 5.05 10.62 -15.61
C ALA A 72 4.98 12.19 -15.54
#